data_28495bcad373121248a4bdf7a93f4927
#
_entry.id   28495bcad373121248a4bdf7a93f4927
#
_cell.length_a   1.000
_cell.length_b   1.000
_cell.length_c   1.000
_cell.angle_alpha   90.00
_cell.angle_beta   90.00
_cell.angle_gamma   90.00
#
_symmetry.space_group_name_H-M   'P 1'
#
loop_
_entity.id
_entity.type
_entity.pdbx_description
1 polymer ?
#
loop_
_entity_poly.entity_id
_entity_poly.type
_entity_poly.pdbx_seq_one_letter_code
_entity_poly.pdbx_strand_id
1 'polypeptide(L)'
;MADVITPIENTNNIRMADFVRVTSRTSVNATAMVNGVEYTIRTIGNTDFTLYGASSNTVGEVFTAVITTPATGTGTVYQNVYYRFATTPNVLTIPAVDSQPFDALGSLVKISDVQRDIKSTANETSITLVGLDTALLGLVLGHDIKGSLIEMWHGFFNTNNELITAGGTGGLYKFFTGYISSFQIAEEYMEEALSYVGVITASASSIQIILQNRTAGRYTNDNSWQFFNPGDTSMNRVNFIETINYSFGKDV
;
A
#
# COMPACT_ATOMS: atom_id res chain seq x y z
N MET A 1 18.63 -4.24 9.19
CA MET A 1 17.79 -5.42 8.86
C MET A 1 18.01 -6.40 9.99
N ALA A 2 16.96 -6.80 10.72
CA ALA A 2 17.13 -7.81 11.78
C ALA A 2 17.62 -9.11 11.15
N ASP A 3 18.59 -9.76 11.79
CA ASP A 3 19.11 -11.03 11.33
C ASP A 3 18.00 -12.11 11.50
N VAL A 4 17.47 -12.56 10.39
CA VAL A 4 16.41 -13.60 10.33
C VAL A 4 17.02 -14.99 10.14
N ILE A 5 18.24 -15.06 9.60
CA ILE A 5 18.87 -16.31 9.15
C ILE A 5 19.45 -17.08 10.32
N THR A 6 20.24 -16.45 11.17
CA THR A 6 20.94 -17.12 12.29
C THR A 6 19.99 -17.85 13.26
N PRO A 7 18.82 -17.31 13.66
CA PRO A 7 17.88 -18.06 14.50
C PRO A 7 17.28 -19.27 13.78
N ILE A 8 17.09 -19.19 12.46
CA ILE A 8 16.49 -20.26 11.66
C ILE A 8 17.46 -21.43 11.47
N GLU A 9 18.75 -21.15 11.25
CA GLU A 9 19.79 -22.17 11.06
C GLU A 9 19.93 -23.13 12.23
N ASN A 10 19.60 -22.68 13.43
CA ASN A 10 19.69 -23.48 14.66
C ASN A 10 18.41 -24.25 15.02
N THR A 11 17.40 -24.22 14.15
CA THR A 11 16.10 -24.84 14.43
C THR A 11 15.81 -25.97 13.46
N ASN A 12 15.62 -27.20 14.00
CA ASN A 12 15.45 -28.42 13.17
C ASN A 12 14.07 -28.53 12.50
N ASN A 13 13.04 -27.90 13.03
CA ASN A 13 11.68 -27.93 12.47
C ASN A 13 11.15 -26.52 12.37
N ILE A 14 10.97 -26.04 11.14
CA ILE A 14 10.49 -24.72 10.86
C ILE A 14 9.14 -24.80 10.17
N ARG A 15 8.17 -24.07 10.68
CA ARG A 15 6.88 -23.81 10.02
C ARG A 15 6.90 -22.39 9.48
N MET A 16 6.42 -22.20 8.27
CA MET A 16 6.29 -20.89 7.65
C MET A 16 4.82 -20.52 7.56
N ALA A 17 4.52 -19.28 7.87
CA ALA A 17 3.22 -18.69 7.63
C ALA A 17 3.38 -17.31 6.99
N ASP A 18 2.41 -16.93 6.19
CA ASP A 18 2.39 -15.65 5.48
C ASP A 18 1.47 -14.67 6.20
N PHE A 19 1.93 -13.41 6.23
CA PHE A 19 1.22 -12.29 6.82
C PHE A 19 1.06 -11.20 5.78
N VAL A 20 -0.13 -10.65 5.69
CA VAL A 20 -0.46 -9.56 4.77
C VAL A 20 -1.13 -8.44 5.56
N ARG A 21 -0.65 -7.21 5.35
CA ARG A 21 -1.30 -6.01 5.85
C ARG A 21 -1.64 -5.11 4.67
N VAL A 22 -2.91 -4.77 4.55
CA VAL A 22 -3.39 -3.76 3.61
C VAL A 22 -3.70 -2.50 4.39
N THR A 23 -3.13 -1.37 3.96
CA THR A 23 -3.39 -0.06 4.54
C THR A 23 -4.22 0.74 3.56
N SER A 24 -5.50 0.85 3.85
CA SER A 24 -6.43 1.70 3.10
C SER A 24 -6.59 3.06 3.78
N ARG A 25 -7.08 4.05 3.06
CA ARG A 25 -7.38 5.38 3.58
C ARG A 25 -8.86 5.66 3.46
N THR A 26 -9.48 6.03 4.57
CA THR A 26 -10.87 6.50 4.55
C THR A 26 -10.91 7.99 4.81
N SER A 27 -11.83 8.70 4.15
CA SER A 27 -12.03 10.13 4.39
C SER A 27 -13.02 10.32 5.53
N VAL A 28 -12.61 11.09 6.52
CA VAL A 28 -13.40 11.41 7.70
C VAL A 28 -13.61 12.93 7.76
N ASN A 29 -14.81 13.38 8.08
CA ASN A 29 -15.06 14.80 8.35
C ASN A 29 -14.36 15.23 9.63
N ALA A 30 -13.88 16.46 9.69
CA ALA A 30 -13.23 16.99 10.90
C ALA A 30 -14.09 16.81 12.16
N THR A 31 -15.41 16.97 12.02
CA THR A 31 -16.40 16.80 13.11
C THR A 31 -16.53 15.37 13.63
N ALA A 32 -16.04 14.39 12.88
CA ALA A 32 -16.09 12.96 13.22
C ALA A 32 -14.73 12.39 13.63
N MET A 33 -13.71 13.23 13.82
CA MET A 33 -12.42 12.79 14.32
C MET A 33 -12.54 12.24 15.75
N VAL A 34 -11.73 11.23 16.05
CA VAL A 34 -11.66 10.55 17.34
C VAL A 34 -10.36 10.92 18.05
N ASN A 35 -10.43 11.23 19.33
CA ASN A 35 -9.26 11.58 20.12
C ASN A 35 -8.24 10.43 20.17
N GLY A 36 -6.96 10.75 20.00
CA GLY A 36 -5.86 9.79 20.04
C GLY A 36 -5.62 9.03 18.72
N VAL A 37 -6.40 9.28 17.68
CA VAL A 37 -6.25 8.65 16.36
C VAL A 37 -5.37 9.53 15.47
N GLU A 38 -4.52 8.89 14.68
CA GLU A 38 -3.68 9.56 13.69
C GLU A 38 -4.45 9.86 12.41
N TYR A 39 -4.33 11.10 11.95
CA TYR A 39 -4.98 11.60 10.75
C TYR A 39 -3.99 12.35 9.85
N THR A 40 -4.33 12.44 8.57
CA THR A 40 -3.64 13.29 7.59
C THR A 40 -4.64 14.31 7.04
N ILE A 41 -4.32 15.59 7.06
CA ILE A 41 -5.20 16.64 6.53
C ILE A 41 -5.39 16.45 5.03
N ARG A 42 -6.64 16.26 4.60
CA ARG A 42 -7.04 16.13 3.20
C ARG A 42 -7.48 17.48 2.62
N THR A 43 -8.41 18.14 3.30
CA THR A 43 -8.89 19.48 2.93
C THR A 43 -9.04 20.31 4.19
N ILE A 44 -8.66 21.55 4.13
CA ILE A 44 -8.73 22.45 5.31
C ILE A 44 -10.17 22.94 5.49
N GLY A 45 -10.85 23.32 4.40
CA GLY A 45 -12.15 23.98 4.51
C GLY A 45 -12.06 25.24 5.36
N ASN A 46 -12.95 25.35 6.35
CA ASN A 46 -12.91 26.37 7.40
C ASN A 46 -12.50 25.81 8.77
N THR A 47 -11.86 24.62 8.80
CA THR A 47 -11.38 23.98 10.01
C THR A 47 -9.94 24.41 10.30
N ASP A 48 -9.66 24.79 11.53
CA ASP A 48 -8.29 24.99 12.01
C ASP A 48 -7.83 23.73 12.74
N PHE A 49 -7.05 22.89 12.07
CA PHE A 49 -6.57 21.63 12.64
C PHE A 49 -5.49 21.81 13.69
N THR A 50 -4.90 23.01 13.84
CA THR A 50 -3.94 23.27 14.91
C THR A 50 -4.61 23.23 16.29
N LEU A 51 -5.90 23.52 16.36
CA LEU A 51 -6.70 23.38 17.59
C LEU A 51 -6.91 21.92 18.01
N TYR A 52 -6.66 20.98 17.10
CA TYR A 52 -6.87 19.55 17.27
C TYR A 52 -5.58 18.72 17.24
N GLY A 53 -4.42 19.37 17.40
CA GLY A 53 -3.13 18.70 17.56
C GLY A 53 -2.23 18.70 16.32
N ALA A 54 -2.64 19.30 15.22
CA ALA A 54 -1.76 19.47 14.06
C ALA A 54 -0.69 20.54 14.32
N SER A 55 0.53 20.34 13.83
CA SER A 55 1.61 21.32 13.96
C SER A 55 1.43 22.49 12.98
N SER A 56 0.74 22.26 11.88
CA SER A 56 0.39 23.28 10.89
C SER A 56 -0.98 22.98 10.27
N ASN A 57 -1.66 24.04 9.78
CA ASN A 57 -2.94 23.89 9.09
C ASN A 57 -2.72 23.76 7.57
N THR A 58 -1.94 22.74 7.15
CA THR A 58 -1.60 22.51 5.74
C THR A 58 -2.06 21.13 5.28
N VAL A 59 -2.48 21.02 4.00
CA VAL A 59 -2.85 19.75 3.41
C VAL A 59 -1.64 18.81 3.37
N GLY A 60 -1.84 17.56 3.80
CA GLY A 60 -0.79 16.55 3.89
C GLY A 60 -0.11 16.46 5.26
N GLU A 61 -0.38 17.38 6.18
CA GLU A 61 0.11 17.31 7.55
C GLU A 61 -0.45 16.09 8.27
N VAL A 62 0.43 15.35 8.96
CA VAL A 62 0.07 14.17 9.76
C VAL A 62 0.09 14.56 11.23
N PHE A 63 -0.97 14.26 11.95
CA PHE A 63 -1.10 14.59 13.36
C PHE A 63 -1.92 13.56 14.13
N THR A 64 -1.68 13.44 15.41
CA THR A 64 -2.55 12.68 16.32
C THR A 64 -3.59 13.64 16.90
N ALA A 65 -4.86 13.29 16.70
CA ALA A 65 -5.95 14.17 17.14
C ALA A 65 -5.98 14.31 18.68
N VAL A 66 -5.99 15.54 19.14
CA VAL A 66 -6.18 15.92 20.55
C VAL A 66 -7.49 16.70 20.64
N ILE A 67 -8.59 15.99 20.90
CA ILE A 67 -9.93 16.57 20.87
C ILE A 67 -10.40 16.80 22.30
N THR A 68 -10.31 18.03 22.75
CA THR A 68 -10.83 18.50 24.05
C THR A 68 -12.23 19.10 23.93
N THR A 69 -12.57 19.60 22.76
CA THR A 69 -13.89 20.14 22.39
C THR A 69 -14.32 19.55 21.05
N PRO A 70 -15.63 19.37 20.79
CA PRO A 70 -16.09 18.87 19.50
C PRO A 70 -15.47 19.65 18.34
N ALA A 71 -14.87 18.93 17.39
CA ALA A 71 -14.27 19.57 16.25
C ALA A 71 -15.35 20.17 15.34
N THR A 72 -15.06 21.35 14.80
CA THR A 72 -15.98 22.13 13.97
C THR A 72 -15.37 22.40 12.60
N GLY A 73 -16.22 22.71 11.65
CA GLY A 73 -15.80 23.11 10.32
C GLY A 73 -16.08 22.05 9.23
N THR A 74 -15.69 22.39 8.01
CA THR A 74 -15.94 21.59 6.79
C THR A 74 -14.69 20.87 6.29
N GLY A 75 -13.60 20.92 7.04
CA GLY A 75 -12.37 20.21 6.71
C GLY A 75 -12.55 18.70 6.72
N THR A 76 -11.71 18.00 5.97
CA THR A 76 -11.68 16.54 5.96
C THR A 76 -10.27 16.02 6.17
N VAL A 77 -10.18 14.86 6.77
CA VAL A 77 -8.91 14.16 7.02
C VAL A 77 -8.95 12.75 6.46
N TYR A 78 -7.80 12.18 6.20
CA TYR A 78 -7.66 10.76 5.95
C TYR A 78 -7.31 10.05 7.25
N GLN A 79 -7.97 8.92 7.47
CA GLN A 79 -7.61 7.94 8.50
C GLN A 79 -7.09 6.67 7.82
N ASN A 80 -5.98 6.12 8.30
CA ASN A 80 -5.50 4.83 7.86
C ASN A 80 -6.33 3.72 8.52
N VAL A 81 -6.81 2.80 7.69
CA VAL A 81 -7.51 1.58 8.12
C VAL A 81 -6.64 0.40 7.74
N TYR A 82 -6.32 -0.45 8.72
CA TYR A 82 -5.44 -1.59 8.55
C TYR A 82 -6.23 -2.88 8.51
N TYR A 83 -6.07 -3.65 7.44
CA TYR A 83 -6.61 -4.99 7.30
C TYR A 83 -5.45 -5.96 7.37
N ARG A 84 -5.57 -6.97 8.25
CA ARG A 84 -4.49 -7.88 8.63
C ARG A 84 -4.95 -9.30 8.42
N PHE A 85 -4.25 -10.03 7.57
CA PHE A 85 -4.56 -11.40 7.22
C PHE A 85 -3.34 -12.28 7.43
N ALA A 86 -3.56 -13.52 7.85
CA ALA A 86 -2.51 -14.52 8.02
C ALA A 86 -2.97 -15.90 7.54
N THR A 87 -2.01 -16.74 7.16
CA THR A 87 -2.24 -18.16 6.84
C THR A 87 -2.12 -19.05 8.08
N THR A 88 -2.00 -18.46 9.27
CA THR A 88 -1.95 -19.19 10.54
C THR A 88 -3.31 -19.76 10.91
N PRO A 89 -3.38 -20.94 11.59
CA PRO A 89 -4.65 -21.50 12.00
C PRO A 89 -5.34 -20.71 13.13
N ASN A 90 -4.58 -19.89 13.85
CA ASN A 90 -5.06 -19.08 14.96
C ASN A 90 -4.73 -17.61 14.74
N VAL A 91 -5.54 -16.75 15.32
CA VAL A 91 -5.28 -15.30 15.39
C VAL A 91 -3.97 -15.05 16.12
N LEU A 92 -3.09 -14.25 15.55
CA LEU A 92 -1.75 -14.01 16.07
C LEU A 92 -1.41 -12.53 16.06
N THR A 93 -0.92 -12.04 17.19
CA THR A 93 -0.36 -10.68 17.29
C THR A 93 1.14 -10.75 17.15
N ILE A 94 1.70 -9.90 16.26
CA ILE A 94 3.13 -9.78 16.04
C ILE A 94 3.55 -8.35 16.34
N PRO A 95 3.94 -8.03 17.58
CA PRO A 95 4.23 -6.66 18.01
C PRO A 95 5.33 -5.97 17.18
N ALA A 96 6.23 -6.74 16.58
CA ALA A 96 7.30 -6.21 15.72
C ALA A 96 6.77 -5.60 14.40
N VAL A 97 5.52 -5.94 13.98
CA VAL A 97 4.89 -5.44 12.76
C VAL A 97 3.68 -4.59 13.09
N ASP A 98 2.83 -5.07 14.00
CA ASP A 98 1.58 -4.40 14.36
C ASP A 98 1.16 -4.81 15.78
N SER A 99 0.64 -3.88 16.55
CA SER A 99 0.13 -4.12 17.89
C SER A 99 -1.23 -4.84 17.89
N GLN A 100 -1.92 -4.82 16.76
CA GLN A 100 -3.22 -5.47 16.56
C GLN A 100 -3.04 -6.86 15.95
N PRO A 101 -3.95 -7.80 16.22
CA PRO A 101 -3.85 -9.16 15.72
C PRO A 101 -4.06 -9.26 14.21
N PHE A 102 -3.44 -10.27 13.61
CA PHE A 102 -3.71 -10.75 12.27
C PHE A 102 -4.81 -11.81 12.32
N ASP A 103 -5.78 -11.71 11.42
CA ASP A 103 -6.88 -12.66 11.32
C ASP A 103 -6.37 -14.03 10.85
N ALA A 104 -6.97 -15.06 11.41
CA ALA A 104 -6.58 -16.44 11.17
C ALA A 104 -6.97 -16.95 9.78
N LEU A 105 -6.51 -18.17 9.49
CA LEU A 105 -6.85 -18.93 8.29
C LEU A 105 -8.37 -18.98 8.04
N GLY A 106 -8.77 -18.59 6.86
CA GLY A 106 -10.18 -18.48 6.44
C GLY A 106 -10.39 -17.26 5.56
N SER A 107 -9.67 -16.19 5.83
CA SER A 107 -9.69 -14.98 5.01
C SER A 107 -8.59 -14.97 3.95
N LEU A 108 -7.37 -15.38 4.29
CA LEU A 108 -6.23 -15.47 3.36
C LEU A 108 -5.96 -16.92 2.97
N VAL A 109 -6.08 -17.24 1.69
CA VAL A 109 -5.90 -18.62 1.18
C VAL A 109 -4.55 -18.80 0.49
N LYS A 110 -4.14 -17.83 -0.30
CA LYS A 110 -2.94 -17.96 -1.11
C LYS A 110 -2.33 -16.61 -1.46
N ILE A 111 -1.01 -16.59 -1.42
CA ILE A 111 -0.20 -15.54 -2.05
C ILE A 111 0.48 -16.18 -3.26
N SER A 112 0.44 -15.52 -4.41
CA SER A 112 1.18 -16.01 -5.59
C SER A 112 2.68 -15.82 -5.39
N ASP A 113 3.46 -16.56 -6.16
CA ASP A 113 4.91 -16.46 -6.13
C ASP A 113 5.36 -15.03 -6.45
N VAL A 114 6.29 -14.52 -5.66
CA VAL A 114 6.95 -13.23 -5.89
C VAL A 114 8.34 -13.50 -6.45
N GLN A 115 8.53 -13.18 -7.71
CA GLN A 115 9.86 -13.26 -8.31
C GLN A 115 10.71 -12.08 -7.87
N ARG A 116 11.93 -12.36 -7.43
CA ARG A 116 12.94 -11.34 -7.13
C ARG A 116 14.09 -11.48 -8.10
N ASP A 117 14.29 -10.45 -8.90
CA ASP A 117 15.43 -10.37 -9.82
C ASP A 117 16.38 -9.27 -9.36
N ILE A 118 17.69 -9.52 -9.51
CA ILE A 118 18.74 -8.54 -9.25
C ILE A 118 18.63 -7.34 -10.20
N LYS A 119 18.02 -7.54 -11.36
CA LYS A 119 17.82 -6.49 -12.37
C LYS A 119 16.70 -5.49 -12.08
N SER A 120 16.14 -5.47 -10.86
CA SER A 120 15.07 -4.52 -10.51
C SER A 120 13.87 -4.59 -11.47
N THR A 121 13.49 -5.81 -11.86
CA THR A 121 12.27 -6.01 -12.63
C THR A 121 11.04 -5.68 -11.80
N ALA A 122 10.09 -5.09 -12.46
CA ALA A 122 8.81 -4.77 -11.89
C ALA A 122 8.08 -6.07 -11.48
N ASN A 123 7.82 -6.24 -10.19
CA ASN A 123 7.20 -7.45 -9.66
C ASN A 123 5.72 -7.22 -9.41
N GLU A 124 4.92 -8.14 -9.91
CA GLU A 124 3.50 -8.24 -9.59
C GLU A 124 3.27 -9.49 -8.75
N THR A 125 2.34 -9.40 -7.81
CA THR A 125 1.88 -10.54 -7.03
C THR A 125 0.38 -10.44 -6.82
N SER A 126 -0.26 -11.56 -6.54
CA SER A 126 -1.67 -11.59 -6.20
C SER A 126 -1.90 -12.26 -4.86
N ILE A 127 -2.87 -11.76 -4.13
CA ILE A 127 -3.40 -12.40 -2.93
C ILE A 127 -4.80 -12.90 -3.22
N THR A 128 -5.10 -14.09 -2.76
CA THR A 128 -6.43 -14.70 -2.88
C THR A 128 -7.02 -14.83 -1.48
N LEU A 129 -8.15 -14.19 -1.28
CA LEU A 129 -8.92 -14.25 -0.05
C LEU A 129 -10.19 -15.07 -0.33
N VAL A 130 -10.56 -15.96 0.57
CA VAL A 130 -11.82 -16.71 0.50
C VAL A 130 -12.73 -16.27 1.63
N GLY A 131 -13.96 -16.07 1.30
CA GLY A 131 -15.04 -15.76 2.21
C GLY A 131 -15.92 -14.65 1.67
N LEU A 132 -17.21 -14.90 1.69
CA LEU A 132 -18.25 -13.87 1.51
C LEU A 132 -18.60 -13.24 2.87
N ASP A 133 -17.60 -12.96 3.71
CA ASP A 133 -17.89 -12.15 4.88
C ASP A 133 -18.32 -10.75 4.41
N THR A 134 -19.48 -10.33 4.88
CA THR A 134 -20.04 -9.01 4.57
C THR A 134 -19.07 -7.87 4.93
N ALA A 135 -18.22 -8.08 5.95
CA ALA A 135 -17.18 -7.14 6.33
C ALA A 135 -16.09 -7.04 5.25
N LEU A 136 -15.64 -8.17 4.72
CA LEU A 136 -14.63 -8.21 3.65
C LEU A 136 -15.17 -7.66 2.34
N LEU A 137 -16.43 -8.00 2.01
CA LEU A 137 -17.12 -7.47 0.83
C LEU A 137 -17.37 -5.96 0.97
N GLY A 138 -17.77 -5.50 2.14
CA GLY A 138 -17.92 -4.09 2.46
C GLY A 138 -16.60 -3.31 2.36
N LEU A 139 -15.49 -3.95 2.72
CA LEU A 139 -14.16 -3.43 2.54
C LEU A 139 -13.84 -3.20 1.06
N VAL A 140 -14.00 -4.25 0.25
CA VAL A 140 -13.64 -4.24 -1.18
C VAL A 140 -14.54 -3.28 -1.97
N LEU A 141 -15.83 -3.20 -1.63
CA LEU A 141 -16.80 -2.36 -2.32
C LEU A 141 -16.93 -0.94 -1.75
N GLY A 142 -16.63 -0.76 -0.48
CA GLY A 142 -16.87 0.50 0.25
C GLY A 142 -15.67 1.43 0.37
N HIS A 143 -14.46 0.95 0.11
CA HIS A 143 -13.24 1.73 0.24
C HIS A 143 -12.45 1.75 -1.07
N ASP A 144 -11.71 2.81 -1.30
CA ASP A 144 -10.73 2.89 -2.40
C ASP A 144 -9.55 1.95 -2.12
N ILE A 145 -9.76 0.63 -2.27
CA ILE A 145 -8.71 -0.36 -2.10
C ILE A 145 -7.65 -0.23 -3.18
N LYS A 146 -8.06 0.15 -4.39
CA LYS A 146 -7.11 0.42 -5.47
C LYS A 146 -6.16 1.56 -5.08
N GLY A 147 -4.87 1.29 -5.13
CA GLY A 147 -3.85 2.21 -4.66
C GLY A 147 -3.54 2.13 -3.16
N SER A 148 -4.18 1.23 -2.42
CA SER A 148 -3.84 0.94 -1.03
C SER A 148 -2.48 0.27 -0.93
N LEU A 149 -1.72 0.64 0.10
CA LEU A 149 -0.43 0.02 0.39
C LEU A 149 -0.65 -1.42 0.86
N ILE A 150 0.11 -2.35 0.30
CA ILE A 150 0.14 -3.73 0.73
C ILE A 150 1.56 -4.12 1.12
N GLU A 151 1.68 -4.78 2.26
CA GLU A 151 2.93 -5.29 2.79
C GLU A 151 2.76 -6.77 3.14
N MET A 152 3.76 -7.58 2.80
CA MET A 152 3.72 -9.02 3.01
C MET A 152 4.99 -9.50 3.69
N TRP A 153 4.83 -10.43 4.64
CA TRP A 153 5.91 -11.03 5.41
C TRP A 153 5.80 -12.55 5.45
N HIS A 154 6.94 -13.21 5.45
CA HIS A 154 7.06 -14.59 5.91
C HIS A 154 7.40 -14.59 7.40
N GLY A 155 6.64 -15.32 8.18
CA GLY A 155 6.94 -15.60 9.57
C GLY A 155 7.44 -17.03 9.75
N PHE A 156 8.47 -17.22 10.55
CA PHE A 156 9.07 -18.51 10.82
C PHE A 156 8.79 -18.91 12.27
N PHE A 157 8.20 -20.08 12.44
CA PHE A 157 7.73 -20.58 13.73
C PHE A 157 8.39 -21.91 14.09
N ASN A 158 8.60 -22.12 15.38
CA ASN A 158 9.01 -23.39 15.93
C ASN A 158 7.83 -24.37 16.03
N THR A 159 8.09 -25.59 16.54
CA THR A 159 7.06 -26.61 16.73
C THR A 159 5.95 -26.22 17.72
N ASN A 160 6.22 -25.27 18.60
CA ASN A 160 5.27 -24.75 19.58
C ASN A 160 4.41 -23.60 19.03
N ASN A 161 4.54 -23.27 17.71
CA ASN A 161 3.94 -22.10 17.06
C ASN A 161 4.38 -20.75 17.64
N GLU A 162 5.59 -20.68 18.19
CA GLU A 162 6.21 -19.44 18.61
C GLU A 162 7.11 -18.89 17.51
N LEU A 163 7.12 -17.58 17.33
CA LEU A 163 7.97 -16.93 16.34
C LEU A 163 9.44 -17.15 16.69
N ILE A 164 10.23 -17.65 15.74
CA ILE A 164 11.66 -17.88 15.91
C ILE A 164 12.38 -16.53 15.91
N THR A 165 12.87 -16.09 17.06
CA THR A 165 13.54 -14.78 17.21
C THR A 165 14.92 -14.96 17.83
N ALA A 166 15.83 -14.03 17.55
CA ALA A 166 17.10 -13.90 18.26
C ALA A 166 17.02 -12.68 19.18
N GLY A 167 17.01 -12.92 20.51
CA GLY A 167 16.93 -11.84 21.49
C GLY A 167 15.66 -10.99 21.41
N GLY A 168 14.54 -11.61 20.99
CA GLY A 168 13.25 -10.92 20.84
C GLY A 168 13.08 -10.14 19.52
N THR A 169 14.06 -10.19 18.63
CA THR A 169 14.02 -9.57 17.31
C THR A 169 14.18 -10.61 16.20
N GLY A 170 13.61 -10.38 15.04
CA GLY A 170 13.67 -11.28 13.89
C GLY A 170 12.42 -12.14 13.73
N GLY A 171 12.54 -13.29 13.05
CA GLY A 171 11.47 -14.24 12.79
C GLY A 171 10.50 -13.82 11.69
N LEU A 172 10.57 -12.58 11.22
CA LEU A 172 9.75 -12.04 10.14
C LEU A 172 10.64 -11.51 9.03
N TYR A 173 10.31 -11.89 7.82
CA TYR A 173 10.99 -11.43 6.63
C TYR A 173 10.00 -10.76 5.69
N LYS A 174 10.13 -9.43 5.53
CA LYS A 174 9.32 -8.69 4.57
C LYS A 174 9.79 -9.01 3.16
N PHE A 175 8.94 -9.69 2.39
CA PHE A 175 9.29 -10.08 1.03
C PHE A 175 8.64 -9.21 -0.05
N PHE A 176 7.54 -8.52 0.27
CA PHE A 176 6.89 -7.65 -0.69
C PHE A 176 6.38 -6.37 -0.04
N THR A 177 6.49 -5.27 -0.79
CA THR A 177 5.84 -3.98 -0.52
C THR A 177 5.41 -3.39 -1.84
N GLY A 178 4.15 -3.02 -1.95
CA GLY A 178 3.59 -2.49 -3.19
C GLY A 178 2.23 -1.85 -2.99
N TYR A 179 1.52 -1.66 -4.09
CA TYR A 179 0.19 -1.07 -4.08
C TYR A 179 -0.78 -1.95 -4.84
N ILE A 180 -2.01 -2.05 -4.36
CA ILE A 180 -3.06 -2.80 -5.03
C ILE A 180 -3.41 -2.11 -6.33
N SER A 181 -3.22 -2.81 -7.45
CA SER A 181 -3.48 -2.33 -8.80
C SER A 181 -4.90 -2.64 -9.26
N SER A 182 -5.39 -3.82 -8.95
CA SER A 182 -6.73 -4.28 -9.30
C SER A 182 -7.22 -5.32 -8.31
N PHE A 183 -8.52 -5.55 -8.30
CA PHE A 183 -9.15 -6.66 -7.60
C PHE A 183 -10.24 -7.27 -8.47
N GLN A 184 -10.50 -8.54 -8.24
CA GLN A 184 -11.55 -9.31 -8.88
C GLN A 184 -12.32 -10.08 -7.81
N ILE A 185 -13.63 -10.07 -7.91
CA ILE A 185 -14.52 -10.87 -7.08
C ILE A 185 -15.10 -11.95 -7.98
N ALA A 186 -14.97 -13.21 -7.60
CA ALA A 186 -15.58 -14.34 -8.26
C ALA A 186 -16.43 -15.10 -7.25
N GLU A 187 -17.63 -15.50 -7.67
CA GLU A 187 -18.51 -16.35 -6.89
C GLU A 187 -18.63 -17.70 -7.61
N GLU A 188 -18.33 -18.77 -6.90
CA GLU A 188 -18.40 -20.12 -7.43
C GLU A 188 -19.35 -20.96 -6.56
N TYR A 189 -20.26 -21.67 -7.20
CA TYR A 189 -21.12 -22.62 -6.52
C TYR A 189 -20.41 -23.94 -6.34
N MET A 190 -20.15 -24.34 -5.10
CA MET A 190 -19.58 -25.64 -4.76
C MET A 190 -20.68 -26.65 -4.53
N GLU A 191 -20.84 -27.59 -5.46
CA GLU A 191 -21.87 -28.65 -5.38
C GLU A 191 -21.69 -29.54 -4.14
N GLU A 192 -20.45 -29.82 -3.73
CA GLU A 192 -20.14 -30.65 -2.58
C GLU A 192 -20.56 -29.99 -1.26
N ALA A 193 -20.48 -28.67 -1.16
CA ALA A 193 -20.83 -27.91 0.03
C ALA A 193 -22.26 -27.32 -0.05
N LEU A 194 -22.95 -27.46 -1.20
CA LEU A 194 -24.25 -26.85 -1.51
C LEU A 194 -24.30 -25.36 -1.17
N SER A 195 -23.18 -24.66 -1.39
CA SER A 195 -23.02 -23.24 -1.00
C SER A 195 -22.22 -22.48 -2.05
N TYR A 196 -22.46 -21.17 -2.11
CA TYR A 196 -21.61 -20.26 -2.88
C TYR A 196 -20.36 -19.92 -2.08
N VAL A 197 -19.22 -20.01 -2.72
CA VAL A 197 -17.93 -19.55 -2.17
C VAL A 197 -17.50 -18.33 -2.96
N GLY A 198 -17.31 -17.23 -2.27
CA GLY A 198 -16.75 -16.02 -2.85
C GLY A 198 -15.23 -16.05 -2.75
N VAL A 199 -14.59 -15.70 -3.85
CA VAL A 199 -13.14 -15.57 -3.93
C VAL A 199 -12.81 -14.15 -4.37
N ILE A 200 -12.00 -13.47 -3.58
CA ILE A 200 -11.50 -12.13 -3.89
C ILE A 200 -10.03 -12.28 -4.23
N THR A 201 -9.65 -11.92 -5.45
CA THR A 201 -8.25 -11.87 -5.86
C THR A 201 -7.84 -10.42 -6.02
N ALA A 202 -6.86 -9.98 -5.24
CA ALA A 202 -6.27 -8.66 -5.38
C ALA A 202 -4.87 -8.77 -5.98
N SER A 203 -4.63 -8.05 -7.07
CA SER A 203 -3.32 -7.94 -7.70
C SER A 203 -2.58 -6.72 -7.15
N ALA A 204 -1.33 -6.89 -6.81
CA ALA A 204 -0.48 -5.85 -6.27
C ALA A 204 0.77 -5.69 -7.12
N SER A 205 1.14 -4.44 -7.38
CA SER A 205 2.31 -4.07 -8.16
C SER A 205 3.33 -3.39 -7.26
N SER A 206 4.61 -3.71 -7.47
CA SER A 206 5.69 -3.03 -6.77
C SER A 206 5.76 -1.55 -7.13
N ILE A 207 6.35 -0.74 -6.25
CA ILE A 207 6.54 0.69 -6.50
C ILE A 207 7.35 0.95 -7.80
N GLN A 208 8.17 0.00 -8.20
CA GLN A 208 8.98 0.08 -9.41
C GLN A 208 8.12 0.14 -10.68
N ILE A 209 7.04 -0.67 -10.76
CA ILE A 209 6.08 -0.61 -11.88
C ILE A 209 5.44 0.77 -11.95
N ILE A 210 5.04 1.31 -10.80
CA ILE A 210 4.42 2.63 -10.72
C ILE A 210 5.39 3.71 -11.20
N LEU A 211 6.66 3.60 -10.82
CA LEU A 211 7.71 4.54 -11.25
C LEU A 211 8.02 4.40 -12.75
N GLN A 212 8.06 3.18 -13.29
CA GLN A 212 8.25 2.93 -14.71
C GLN A 212 7.09 3.48 -15.56
N ASN A 213 5.84 3.30 -15.12
CA ASN A 213 4.66 3.84 -15.79
C ASN A 213 4.52 5.35 -15.63
N ARG A 214 5.20 5.94 -14.67
CA ARG A 214 5.32 7.39 -14.47
C ARG A 214 6.53 7.97 -15.18
N THR A 215 7.01 7.37 -16.28
CA THR A 215 7.84 8.14 -17.19
C THR A 215 7.01 9.36 -17.56
N ALA A 216 7.40 10.49 -16.99
CA ALA A 216 6.75 11.73 -17.25
C ALA A 216 6.76 11.88 -18.77
N GLY A 217 5.59 11.90 -19.39
CA GLY A 217 5.43 12.31 -20.77
C GLY A 217 5.76 13.79 -20.90
N ARG A 218 6.96 14.15 -20.45
CA ARG A 218 7.50 15.50 -20.60
C ARG A 218 8.17 15.54 -21.94
N TYR A 219 7.55 16.25 -22.79
CA TYR A 219 8.15 16.59 -24.07
C TYR A 219 9.33 17.51 -23.80
N THR A 220 10.39 17.35 -24.59
CA THR A 220 11.52 18.26 -24.64
C THR A 220 11.05 19.52 -25.38
N ASN A 221 10.25 20.34 -24.73
CA ASN A 221 9.71 21.58 -25.27
C ASN A 221 9.85 22.72 -24.25
N ASP A 222 9.74 23.94 -24.73
CA ASP A 222 9.89 25.13 -23.91
C ASP A 222 8.93 25.19 -22.73
N ASN A 223 7.66 24.85 -22.94
CA ASN A 223 6.66 24.86 -21.86
C ASN A 223 7.00 23.90 -20.71
N SER A 224 7.50 22.71 -21.04
CA SER A 224 7.93 21.74 -20.03
C SER A 224 9.18 22.19 -19.29
N TRP A 225 10.07 22.89 -19.98
CA TRP A 225 11.30 23.43 -19.40
C TRP A 225 11.03 24.62 -18.48
N GLN A 226 10.22 25.57 -18.93
CA GLN A 226 9.86 26.77 -18.17
C GLN A 226 9.05 26.47 -16.91
N PHE A 227 8.37 25.32 -16.85
CA PHE A 227 7.70 24.90 -15.61
C PHE A 227 8.68 24.74 -14.43
N PHE A 228 9.92 24.31 -14.69
CA PHE A 228 10.96 24.13 -13.65
C PHE A 228 11.95 25.29 -13.59
N ASN A 229 12.16 25.95 -14.71
CA ASN A 229 13.13 27.03 -14.86
C ASN A 229 12.41 28.25 -15.46
N PRO A 230 11.59 28.94 -14.66
CA PRO A 230 10.84 30.09 -15.15
C PRO A 230 11.79 31.17 -15.68
N GLY A 231 11.54 31.63 -16.92
CA GLY A 231 12.34 32.66 -17.56
C GLY A 231 13.58 32.18 -18.33
N ASP A 232 13.87 30.86 -18.31
CA ASP A 232 14.92 30.31 -19.16
C ASP A 232 14.41 30.09 -20.59
N THR A 233 15.02 30.80 -21.53
CA THR A 233 14.64 30.81 -22.94
C THR A 233 15.44 29.84 -23.81
N SER A 234 16.27 29.01 -23.21
CA SER A 234 17.17 28.07 -23.92
C SER A 234 16.41 27.08 -24.82
N MET A 235 15.17 26.72 -24.46
CA MET A 235 14.34 25.78 -25.20
C MET A 235 13.33 26.39 -26.15
N ASN A 236 13.29 27.73 -26.30
CA ASN A 236 12.33 28.44 -27.16
C ASN A 236 12.39 28.01 -28.65
N ARG A 237 13.55 27.53 -29.12
CA ARG A 237 13.77 27.12 -30.49
C ARG A 237 13.62 25.62 -30.74
N VAL A 238 13.35 24.81 -29.71
CA VAL A 238 13.26 23.37 -29.88
C VAL A 238 12.11 22.98 -30.81
N ASN A 239 10.98 23.66 -30.74
CA ASN A 239 9.84 23.44 -31.64
C ASN A 239 10.16 23.78 -33.10
N PHE A 240 11.17 24.63 -33.33
CA PHE A 240 11.55 25.05 -34.67
C PHE A 240 12.50 24.06 -35.32
N ILE A 241 13.25 23.27 -34.55
CA ILE A 241 14.22 22.29 -35.04
C ILE A 241 13.56 21.21 -35.88
N GLU A 242 12.33 20.81 -35.53
CA GLU A 242 11.56 19.81 -36.28
C GLU A 242 11.19 20.27 -37.68
N THR A 243 11.07 21.58 -37.90
CA THR A 243 10.65 22.15 -39.18
C THR A 243 11.82 22.49 -40.11
N ILE A 244 13.07 22.38 -39.63
CA ILE A 244 14.26 22.68 -40.42
C ILE A 244 14.54 21.53 -41.39
N ASN A 245 14.34 21.80 -42.65
CA ASN A 245 14.66 20.87 -43.73
C ASN A 245 16.09 21.15 -44.23
N TYR A 246 17.04 20.31 -43.81
CA TYR A 246 18.41 20.42 -44.28
C TYR A 246 18.55 19.72 -45.62
N SER A 247 18.76 20.48 -46.68
CA SER A 247 19.10 19.97 -48.01
C SER A 247 20.61 20.00 -48.15
N PHE A 248 21.29 18.89 -47.89
CA PHE A 248 22.72 18.77 -48.18
C PHE A 248 22.93 18.30 -49.60
N GLY A 249 23.70 19.09 -50.41
CA GLY A 249 24.17 18.67 -51.72
C GLY A 249 23.16 18.72 -52.85
N LYS A 250 22.10 19.50 -52.76
CA LYS A 250 21.21 19.78 -53.87
C LYS A 250 21.60 21.12 -54.48
N ASP A 251 22.18 21.08 -55.68
CA ASP A 251 22.34 22.26 -56.49
C ASP A 251 20.97 22.85 -56.79
N VAL A 252 20.86 24.16 -56.68
CA VAL A 252 19.65 24.95 -57.00
C VAL A 252 19.45 25.05 -58.49
#